data_a75ce1a92ee3b731eb228dbcbedf6e0d
#
_entry.id   a75ce1a92ee3b731eb228dbcbedf6e0d
#
_cell.length_a   1.000
_cell.length_b   1.000
_cell.length_c   1.000
_cell.angle_alpha   90.00
_cell.angle_beta   90.00
_cell.angle_gamma   90.00
#
_symmetry.space_group_name_H-M   'P 1'
#
loop_
_entity.id
_entity.type
_entity.pdbx_description
1 polymer ?
#
loop_
_entity_poly.entity_id
_entity_poly.type
_entity_poly.pdbx_seq_one_letter_code
_entity_poly.pdbx_strand_id
1 'polypeptide(L)'
;MEETIITSVQNAKIKHVVALQQKSSLRREEGLFVVEGQREIAHCKACGYEIVEEFVLNKNVSAQVYEKMAYRGSTEGVIAVVKCKEHSLGKLHLKDNPLIVILESVEKPGNLGAILRSAEAAGVDAVIVCAPLTDMYNP
;
A
#
# COMPACT_ATOMS: atom_id res chain seq x y z
N MET A 1 -24.51 13.06 10.52
CA MET A 1 -24.59 11.65 11.02
C MET A 1 -23.33 11.39 11.85
N GLU A 2 -23.53 10.92 13.05
CA GLU A 2 -22.38 10.45 13.85
C GLU A 2 -21.85 9.17 13.19
N GLU A 3 -20.59 9.19 12.80
CA GLU A 3 -19.91 7.98 12.35
C GLU A 3 -19.83 7.01 13.52
N THR A 4 -20.48 5.84 13.40
CA THR A 4 -20.46 4.83 14.46
C THR A 4 -19.06 4.24 14.56
N ILE A 5 -18.43 4.37 15.73
CA ILE A 5 -17.11 3.81 16.00
C ILE A 5 -17.17 2.28 15.98
N ILE A 6 -16.33 1.65 15.17
CA ILE A 6 -16.18 0.20 15.13
C ILE A 6 -15.37 -0.23 16.38
N THR A 7 -16.00 -0.99 17.25
CA THR A 7 -15.38 -1.48 18.50
C THR A 7 -15.09 -2.98 18.51
N SER A 8 -15.60 -3.71 17.53
CA SER A 8 -15.40 -5.16 17.45
C SER A 8 -14.35 -5.55 16.41
N VAL A 9 -13.32 -6.28 16.85
CA VAL A 9 -12.31 -6.90 15.99
C VAL A 9 -12.91 -7.99 15.07
N GLN A 10 -14.14 -8.43 15.34
CA GLN A 10 -14.88 -9.39 14.51
C GLN A 10 -15.66 -8.72 13.38
N ASN A 11 -15.68 -7.40 13.32
CA ASN A 11 -16.31 -6.67 12.23
C ASN A 11 -15.74 -7.11 10.88
N ALA A 12 -16.61 -7.30 9.89
CA ALA A 12 -16.22 -7.79 8.56
C ALA A 12 -15.19 -6.90 7.86
N LYS A 13 -15.30 -5.58 7.99
CA LYS A 13 -14.32 -4.63 7.42
C LYS A 13 -12.95 -4.79 8.04
N ILE A 14 -12.87 -4.99 9.36
CA ILE A 14 -11.61 -5.17 10.07
C ILE A 14 -10.93 -6.48 9.67
N LYS A 15 -11.69 -7.56 9.60
CA LYS A 15 -11.19 -8.84 9.10
C LYS A 15 -10.68 -8.75 7.67
N HIS A 16 -11.36 -7.97 6.83
CA HIS A 16 -10.97 -7.74 5.45
C HIS A 16 -9.62 -6.99 5.36
N VAL A 17 -9.43 -5.93 6.15
CA VAL A 17 -8.15 -5.21 6.21
C VAL A 17 -7.01 -6.15 6.61
N VAL A 18 -7.20 -6.93 7.67
CA VAL A 18 -6.18 -7.91 8.13
C VAL A 18 -5.90 -8.96 7.05
N ALA A 19 -6.92 -9.44 6.37
CA ALA A 19 -6.76 -10.41 5.27
C ALA A 19 -5.99 -9.82 4.09
N LEU A 20 -6.26 -8.57 3.71
CA LEU A 20 -5.50 -7.86 2.66
C LEU A 20 -4.01 -7.69 3.03
N GLN A 21 -3.71 -7.46 4.30
CA GLN A 21 -2.32 -7.38 4.76
C GLN A 21 -1.58 -8.71 4.65
N GLN A 22 -2.26 -9.82 4.88
CA GLN A 22 -1.66 -11.15 4.98
C GLN A 22 -1.61 -11.91 3.67
N LYS A 23 -2.56 -11.67 2.75
CA LYS A 23 -2.78 -12.48 1.56
C LYS A 23 -2.54 -11.72 0.26
N SER A 24 -1.41 -11.97 -0.39
CA SER A 24 -1.11 -11.38 -1.71
C SER A 24 -2.11 -11.79 -2.79
N SER A 25 -2.64 -13.02 -2.71
CA SER A 25 -3.68 -13.49 -3.62
C SER A 25 -4.95 -12.65 -3.55
N LEU A 26 -5.38 -12.30 -2.33
CA LEU A 26 -6.56 -11.46 -2.11
C LEU A 26 -6.35 -10.05 -2.65
N ARG A 27 -5.17 -9.45 -2.40
CA ARG A 27 -4.83 -8.15 -2.97
C ARG A 27 -4.90 -8.13 -4.50
N ARG A 28 -4.39 -9.16 -5.15
CA ARG A 28 -4.45 -9.29 -6.61
C ARG A 28 -5.87 -9.51 -7.13
N GLU A 29 -6.65 -10.34 -6.46
CA GLU A 29 -8.03 -10.64 -6.83
C GLU A 29 -8.92 -9.41 -6.73
N GLU A 30 -8.83 -8.67 -5.62
CA GLU A 30 -9.66 -7.50 -5.36
C GLU A 30 -9.08 -6.19 -5.93
N GLY A 31 -7.80 -6.18 -6.28
CA GLY A 31 -7.11 -4.95 -6.70
C GLY A 31 -7.01 -3.92 -5.59
N LEU A 32 -6.84 -4.37 -4.34
CA LEU A 32 -6.78 -3.54 -3.14
C LEU A 32 -5.52 -3.83 -2.34
N PHE A 33 -5.00 -2.82 -1.65
CA PHE A 33 -3.91 -2.96 -0.69
C PHE A 33 -4.10 -2.04 0.52
N VAL A 34 -3.30 -2.24 1.55
CA VAL A 34 -3.40 -1.49 2.80
C VAL A 34 -2.20 -0.58 2.97
N VAL A 35 -2.45 0.65 3.37
CA VAL A 35 -1.44 1.67 3.67
C VAL A 35 -1.65 2.14 5.10
N GLU A 36 -0.58 2.18 5.88
CA GLU A 36 -0.57 2.64 7.26
C GLU A 36 0.29 3.90 7.39
N GLY A 37 -0.28 4.96 7.96
CA GLY A 37 0.38 6.20 8.24
C GLY A 37 -0.14 7.38 7.43
N GLN A 38 -0.21 8.56 8.06
CA GLN A 38 -0.71 9.78 7.43
C GLN A 38 0.15 10.22 6.24
N ARG A 39 1.46 10.10 6.39
CA ARG A 39 2.42 10.48 5.36
C ARG A 39 2.30 9.59 4.12
N GLU A 40 2.23 8.29 4.32
CA GLU A 40 2.08 7.30 3.25
C GLU A 40 0.74 7.46 2.52
N ILE A 41 -0.34 7.70 3.25
CA ILE A 41 -1.65 7.97 2.65
C ILE A 41 -1.64 9.28 1.85
N ALA A 42 -1.00 10.33 2.36
CA ALA A 42 -0.83 11.58 1.62
C ALA A 42 -0.04 11.39 0.33
N HIS A 43 1.02 10.57 0.34
CA HIS A 43 1.76 10.19 -0.86
C HIS A 43 0.90 9.43 -1.87
N CYS A 44 0.10 8.47 -1.41
CA CYS A 44 -0.85 7.76 -2.28
C CYS A 44 -1.80 8.73 -2.98
N LYS A 45 -2.38 9.67 -2.25
CA LYS A 45 -3.27 10.70 -2.81
C LYS A 45 -2.55 11.59 -3.83
N ALA A 46 -1.34 12.04 -3.50
CA ALA A 46 -0.52 12.87 -4.40
C ALA A 46 -0.14 12.13 -5.69
N CYS A 47 0.06 10.81 -5.63
CA CYS A 47 0.35 9.97 -6.78
C CYS A 47 -0.92 9.50 -7.54
N GLY A 48 -2.09 10.00 -7.18
CA GLY A 48 -3.35 9.71 -7.86
C GLY A 48 -3.93 8.32 -7.54
N TYR A 49 -3.57 7.73 -6.41
CA TYR A 49 -4.22 6.52 -5.91
C TYR A 49 -5.60 6.85 -5.32
N GLU A 50 -6.55 5.98 -5.58
CA GLU A 50 -7.91 6.08 -5.02
C GLU A 50 -7.95 5.45 -3.62
N ILE A 51 -8.29 6.25 -2.62
CA ILE A 51 -8.54 5.77 -1.27
C ILE A 51 -9.98 5.27 -1.19
N VAL A 52 -10.14 3.99 -0.87
CA VAL A 52 -11.46 3.34 -0.78
C VAL A 52 -12.08 3.56 0.59
N GLU A 53 -11.30 3.38 1.65
CA GLU A 53 -11.78 3.56 3.03
C GLU A 53 -10.60 3.93 3.95
N GLU A 54 -10.87 4.80 4.92
CA GLU A 54 -9.91 5.19 5.96
C GLU A 54 -10.42 4.78 7.35
N PHE A 55 -9.54 4.20 8.15
CA PHE A 55 -9.76 3.84 9.54
C PHE A 55 -8.91 4.73 10.43
N VAL A 56 -9.56 5.61 11.17
CA VAL A 56 -8.90 6.63 11.99
C VAL A 56 -9.16 6.34 13.46
N LEU A 57 -8.07 6.21 14.23
CA LEU A 57 -8.10 5.94 15.66
C LEU A 57 -8.95 6.96 16.40
N ASN A 58 -9.84 6.49 17.25
CA ASN A 58 -10.78 7.28 18.07
C ASN A 58 -11.77 8.16 17.27
N LYS A 59 -11.81 8.01 15.96
CA LYS A 59 -12.82 8.66 15.10
C LYS A 59 -13.85 7.64 14.59
N ASN A 60 -13.41 6.61 13.89
CA ASN A 60 -14.28 5.56 13.37
C ASN A 60 -13.87 4.14 13.78
N VAL A 61 -12.71 3.98 14.44
CA VAL A 61 -12.29 2.71 15.05
C VAL A 61 -11.76 2.94 16.47
N SER A 62 -12.03 1.98 17.37
CA SER A 62 -11.49 1.99 18.73
C SER A 62 -10.00 1.65 18.76
N ALA A 63 -9.32 1.94 19.86
CA ALA A 63 -7.91 1.62 20.05
C ALA A 63 -7.63 0.12 19.89
N GLN A 64 -8.46 -0.74 20.47
CA GLN A 64 -8.33 -2.19 20.36
C GLN A 64 -8.43 -2.68 18.90
N VAL A 65 -9.37 -2.12 18.14
CA VAL A 65 -9.55 -2.45 16.71
C VAL A 65 -8.38 -1.93 15.90
N TYR A 66 -7.92 -0.71 16.17
CA TYR A 66 -6.77 -0.13 15.50
C TYR A 66 -5.50 -0.98 15.69
N GLU A 67 -5.20 -1.38 16.94
CA GLU A 67 -4.06 -2.25 17.25
C GLU A 67 -4.11 -3.58 16.48
N LYS A 68 -5.30 -4.14 16.29
CA LYS A 68 -5.49 -5.37 15.50
C LYS A 68 -5.14 -5.20 14.03
N MET A 69 -5.39 -4.02 13.46
CA MET A 69 -5.09 -3.71 12.07
C MET A 69 -3.67 -3.18 11.86
N ALA A 70 -3.07 -2.55 12.87
CA ALA A 70 -1.74 -1.96 12.77
C ALA A 70 -0.70 -3.03 12.48
N TYR A 71 0.00 -2.88 11.37
CA TYR A 71 1.08 -3.78 10.93
C TYR A 71 2.44 -3.31 11.45
N ARG A 72 2.64 -1.99 11.44
CA ARG A 72 3.84 -1.34 11.98
C ARG A 72 3.55 -0.92 13.41
N GLY A 73 4.39 -1.25 14.36
CA GLY A 73 4.18 -0.92 15.78
C GLY A 73 4.18 0.58 16.12
N SER A 74 4.35 1.47 15.13
CA SER A 74 4.24 2.92 15.28
C SER A 74 2.91 3.39 14.74
N THR A 75 2.12 4.05 15.56
CA THR A 75 0.75 4.40 15.25
C THR A 75 0.63 5.87 14.91
N GLU A 76 0.58 6.21 13.65
CA GLU A 76 0.14 7.54 13.21
C GLU A 76 -1.39 7.70 13.24
N GLY A 77 -2.08 6.68 13.75
CA GLY A 77 -3.51 6.69 14.00
C GLY A 77 -4.41 6.58 12.77
N VAL A 78 -3.87 6.22 11.62
CA VAL A 78 -4.66 6.05 10.40
C VAL A 78 -4.17 4.88 9.55
N ILE A 79 -5.12 4.09 9.06
CA ILE A 79 -4.91 3.00 8.10
C ILE A 79 -5.92 3.18 6.97
N ALA A 80 -5.50 2.96 5.73
CA ALA A 80 -6.37 3.07 4.56
C ALA A 80 -6.35 1.80 3.71
N VAL A 81 -7.49 1.49 3.11
CA VAL A 81 -7.60 0.57 1.99
C VAL A 81 -7.54 1.40 0.72
N VAL A 82 -6.66 1.02 -0.18
CA VAL A 82 -6.32 1.78 -1.38
C VAL A 82 -6.44 0.88 -2.60
N LYS A 83 -6.92 1.43 -3.70
CA LYS A 83 -7.05 0.70 -4.95
C LYS A 83 -5.70 0.59 -5.66
N CYS A 84 -5.33 -0.63 -6.08
CA CYS A 84 -4.15 -0.84 -6.88
C CYS A 84 -4.26 -0.13 -8.23
N LYS A 85 -3.13 0.35 -8.74
CA LYS A 85 -3.01 0.78 -10.13
C LYS A 85 -2.54 -0.38 -11.00
N GLU A 86 -3.03 -0.42 -12.21
CA GLU A 86 -2.51 -1.31 -13.23
C GLU A 86 -1.21 -0.74 -13.80
N HIS A 87 -0.12 -1.47 -13.62
CA HIS A 87 1.19 -1.14 -14.19
C HIS A 87 1.51 -2.10 -15.32
N SER A 88 1.67 -1.57 -16.53
CA SER A 88 2.06 -2.36 -17.70
C SER A 88 3.07 -1.59 -18.55
N LEU A 89 3.90 -2.31 -19.30
CA LEU A 89 4.88 -1.70 -20.21
C LEU A 89 4.21 -0.80 -21.26
N GLY A 90 3.00 -1.17 -21.71
CA GLY A 90 2.25 -0.39 -22.68
C GLY A 90 1.73 0.95 -22.19
N LYS A 91 1.67 1.14 -20.87
CA LYS A 91 1.25 2.40 -20.23
C LYS A 91 2.43 3.30 -19.83
N LEU A 92 3.66 2.85 -20.10
CA LEU A 92 4.87 3.56 -19.74
C LEU A 92 5.14 4.71 -20.70
N HIS A 93 5.24 5.93 -20.19
CA HIS A 93 5.61 7.12 -20.94
C HIS A 93 7.03 7.54 -20.54
N LEU A 94 7.96 7.42 -21.46
CA LEU A 94 9.37 7.72 -21.24
C LEU A 94 9.77 8.99 -22.02
N LYS A 95 10.67 9.77 -21.44
CA LYS A 95 11.35 10.87 -22.16
C LYS A 95 12.38 10.33 -23.15
N ASP A 96 12.99 11.20 -23.96
CA ASP A 96 13.90 10.80 -25.05
C ASP A 96 15.15 10.04 -24.59
N ASN A 97 15.71 10.33 -23.45
CA ASN A 97 16.87 9.63 -22.88
C ASN A 97 16.54 9.12 -21.47
N PRO A 98 15.74 8.06 -21.34
CA PRO A 98 15.28 7.59 -20.05
C PRO A 98 16.36 6.80 -19.32
N LEU A 99 16.43 6.99 -18.00
CA LEU A 99 17.16 6.11 -17.10
C LEU A 99 16.19 5.07 -16.55
N ILE A 100 16.44 3.80 -16.86
CA ILE A 100 15.57 2.69 -16.47
C ILE A 100 16.34 1.72 -15.58
N VAL A 101 15.72 1.29 -14.49
CA VAL A 101 16.22 0.22 -13.63
C VAL A 101 15.37 -1.03 -13.87
N ILE A 102 16.04 -2.15 -14.11
CA ILE A 102 15.38 -3.45 -14.28
C ILE A 102 15.80 -4.35 -13.12
N LEU A 103 14.82 -4.88 -12.41
CA LEU A 103 15.00 -5.76 -11.27
C LEU A 103 14.51 -7.16 -11.62
N GLU A 104 15.32 -8.16 -11.33
CA GLU A 104 14.95 -9.55 -11.52
C GLU A 104 14.92 -10.29 -10.18
N SER A 105 13.84 -11.03 -9.93
CA SER A 105 13.70 -11.97 -8.81
C SER A 105 13.96 -11.37 -7.43
N VAL A 106 13.51 -10.12 -7.18
CA VAL A 106 13.62 -9.51 -5.85
C VAL A 106 12.67 -10.23 -4.88
N GLU A 107 13.21 -10.80 -3.81
CA GLU A 107 12.46 -11.61 -2.85
C GLU A 107 11.96 -10.81 -1.65
N LYS A 108 12.77 -9.89 -1.13
CA LYS A 108 12.48 -9.19 0.13
C LYS A 108 11.78 -7.85 -0.12
N PRO A 109 10.61 -7.61 0.47
CA PRO A 109 9.91 -6.32 0.33
C PRO A 109 10.76 -5.12 0.73
N GLY A 110 11.56 -5.26 1.79
CA GLY A 110 12.47 -4.20 2.25
C GLY A 110 13.55 -3.85 1.22
N ASN A 111 14.07 -4.84 0.48
CA ASN A 111 15.04 -4.59 -0.59
C ASN A 111 14.37 -3.86 -1.76
N LEU A 112 13.17 -4.29 -2.16
CA LEU A 112 12.41 -3.61 -3.21
C LEU A 112 12.15 -2.15 -2.84
N GLY A 113 11.66 -1.89 -1.63
CA GLY A 113 11.40 -0.54 -1.15
C GLY A 113 12.66 0.33 -1.09
N ALA A 114 13.81 -0.23 -0.67
CA ALA A 114 15.09 0.48 -0.65
C ALA A 114 15.57 0.84 -2.05
N ILE A 115 15.45 -0.08 -3.01
CA ILE A 115 15.83 0.16 -4.40
C ILE A 115 14.92 1.24 -5.03
N LEU A 116 13.60 1.17 -4.82
CA LEU A 116 12.67 2.18 -5.32
C LEU A 116 12.98 3.58 -4.77
N ARG A 117 13.35 3.68 -3.49
CA ARG A 117 13.78 4.94 -2.86
C ARG A 117 15.05 5.50 -3.49
N SER A 118 16.04 4.65 -3.73
CA SER A 118 17.30 5.03 -4.37
C SER A 118 17.08 5.43 -5.84
N ALA A 119 16.23 4.73 -6.55
CA ALA A 119 15.84 5.02 -7.92
C ALA A 119 15.16 6.38 -8.05
N GLU A 120 14.24 6.70 -7.15
CA GLU A 120 13.58 8.00 -7.10
C GLU A 120 14.59 9.13 -6.84
N ALA A 121 15.49 8.96 -5.87
CA ALA A 121 16.53 9.93 -5.56
C ALA A 121 17.51 10.16 -6.72
N ALA A 122 17.77 9.13 -7.53
CA ALA A 122 18.65 9.20 -8.70
C ALA A 122 17.93 9.76 -9.96
N GLY A 123 16.64 10.06 -9.87
CA GLY A 123 15.88 10.57 -11.01
C GLY A 123 15.60 9.52 -12.09
N VAL A 124 15.46 8.26 -11.69
CA VAL A 124 15.09 7.15 -12.58
C VAL A 124 13.70 7.38 -13.16
N ASP A 125 13.54 7.19 -14.46
CA ASP A 125 12.27 7.41 -15.16
C ASP A 125 11.31 6.23 -15.04
N ALA A 126 11.86 5.02 -14.91
CA ALA A 126 11.06 3.80 -14.70
C ALA A 126 11.85 2.72 -13.97
N VAL A 127 11.12 1.92 -13.19
CA VAL A 127 11.61 0.68 -12.60
C VAL A 127 10.76 -0.47 -13.15
N ILE A 128 11.40 -1.44 -13.80
CA ILE A 128 10.75 -2.63 -14.35
C ILE A 128 11.09 -3.81 -13.45
N VAL A 129 10.08 -4.49 -12.94
CA VAL A 129 10.25 -5.64 -12.06
C VAL A 129 9.90 -6.91 -12.83
N CYS A 130 10.90 -7.77 -13.03
CA CYS A 130 10.79 -9.04 -13.72
C CYS A 130 10.76 -10.19 -12.74
N ALA A 131 9.90 -11.20 -13.00
CA ALA A 131 9.77 -12.39 -12.15
C ALA A 131 9.76 -12.06 -10.65
N PRO A 132 8.87 -11.18 -10.18
CA PRO A 132 8.88 -10.72 -8.79
C PRO A 132 8.55 -11.88 -7.85
N LEU A 133 9.38 -12.04 -6.80
CA LEU A 133 9.15 -12.99 -5.71
C LEU A 133 8.53 -12.33 -4.49
N THR A 134 8.31 -11.03 -4.55
CA THR A 134 7.55 -10.25 -3.57
C THR A 134 6.50 -9.40 -4.27
N ASP A 135 5.39 -9.18 -3.59
CA ASP A 135 4.31 -8.32 -4.07
C ASP A 135 4.68 -6.84 -3.86
N MET A 136 4.53 -6.00 -4.90
CA MET A 136 4.78 -4.56 -4.81
C MET A 136 3.86 -3.85 -3.80
N TYR A 137 2.69 -4.40 -3.56
CA TYR A 137 1.70 -3.87 -2.62
C TYR A 137 1.71 -4.55 -1.25
N ASN A 138 2.78 -5.26 -0.93
CA ASN A 138 2.99 -5.85 0.39
C ASN A 138 3.17 -4.73 1.44
N PRO A 139 2.49 -4.81 2.61
CA PRO A 139 2.59 -3.78 3.66
C PRO A 139 3.97 -3.69 4.30
#